data_5f174651a35b9b8339792e42e53a1b61
#
_entry.id   5f174651a35b9b8339792e42e53a1b61
#
_cell.length_a   1.000
_cell.length_b   1.000
_cell.length_c   1.000
_cell.angle_alpha   90.00
_cell.angle_beta   90.00
_cell.angle_gamma   90.00
#
_symmetry.space_group_name_H-M   'P 1'
#
loop_
_entity.id
_entity.type
_entity.pdbx_description
1 polymer ?
#
loop_
_entity_poly.entity_id
_entity_poly.type
_entity_poly.pdbx_seq_one_letter_code
_entity_poly.pdbx_strand_id
1 'polypeptide(L)'
;MRGLVSSSSSLVLLRSNSNKTINNTINTIHRLKRASTAGAKKTKKKNIISIIMGGPPLPSKSIAHAQGYLSLSEPTTLSFWIDYACPFSARLFKRMHEEVMPHYAGENIRFEFYHQVQPWHVASGIMHETSLAVAEVCGEDAFWQFSKELFEKRESYTDIYTFDATRHELTEDILNQCLLGQSEEKFEKVRKYARLNKETEDKNGGTLVTQQMKFHIKLGRQLGIHVSPTCCLNGLVCDTSSSWTLEEWKAFLDPHVK
;
A
#
# COMPACT_ATOMS: atom_id res chain seq x y z
N MET A 1 -48.67 -6.93 44.75
CA MET A 1 -49.30 -7.96 43.89
C MET A 1 -49.31 -7.47 42.46
N ARG A 2 -48.96 -8.35 41.49
CA ARG A 2 -48.96 -8.25 40.02
C ARG A 2 -47.73 -7.49 39.47
N GLY A 3 -46.89 -8.04 38.57
CA GLY A 3 -46.83 -9.38 37.99
C GLY A 3 -45.73 -9.27 36.92
N LEU A 4 -44.72 -10.11 37.00
CA LEU A 4 -43.68 -10.32 35.97
C LEU A 4 -44.28 -11.10 34.80
N VAL A 5 -44.19 -10.58 33.58
CA VAL A 5 -44.42 -11.37 32.36
C VAL A 5 -43.30 -11.11 31.36
N SER A 6 -42.38 -12.02 31.31
CA SER A 6 -41.77 -12.81 30.23
C SER A 6 -41.39 -12.06 28.93
N SER A 7 -40.09 -11.85 28.80
CA SER A 7 -39.39 -11.41 27.56
C SER A 7 -38.69 -12.58 26.80
N SER A 8 -39.25 -13.78 26.83
CA SER A 8 -38.61 -14.96 26.23
C SER A 8 -39.00 -15.25 24.78
N SER A 9 -39.99 -14.59 24.20
CA SER A 9 -40.49 -14.91 22.85
C SER A 9 -39.74 -14.18 21.72
N SER A 10 -39.10 -13.04 21.99
CA SER A 10 -38.42 -12.25 20.94
C SER A 10 -37.04 -12.80 20.56
N LEU A 11 -36.35 -13.49 21.46
CA LEU A 11 -35.02 -14.08 21.16
C LEU A 11 -35.07 -15.34 20.30
N VAL A 12 -36.17 -16.10 20.35
CA VAL A 12 -36.33 -17.32 19.55
C VAL A 12 -36.62 -16.99 18.09
N LEU A 13 -37.33 -15.90 17.80
CA LEU A 13 -37.63 -15.46 16.43
C LEU A 13 -36.41 -14.91 15.71
N LEU A 14 -35.50 -14.22 16.40
CA LEU A 14 -34.27 -13.71 15.81
C LEU A 14 -33.26 -14.83 15.48
N ARG A 15 -33.17 -15.89 16.31
CA ARG A 15 -32.34 -17.07 16.02
C ARG A 15 -32.85 -17.91 14.85
N SER A 16 -34.18 -18.02 14.68
CA SER A 16 -34.81 -18.77 13.59
C SER A 16 -34.55 -18.11 12.21
N ASN A 17 -34.60 -16.78 12.14
CA ASN A 17 -34.34 -16.07 10.88
C ASN A 17 -32.85 -16.10 10.47
N SER A 18 -31.90 -16.03 11.41
CA SER A 18 -30.47 -16.15 11.12
C SER A 18 -30.13 -17.52 10.53
N ASN A 19 -30.68 -18.61 11.08
CA ASN A 19 -30.41 -19.94 10.59
C ASN A 19 -30.99 -20.21 9.20
N LYS A 20 -32.14 -19.64 8.87
CA LYS A 20 -32.75 -19.72 7.52
C LYS A 20 -31.88 -18.99 6.48
N THR A 21 -31.35 -17.84 6.81
CA THR A 21 -30.48 -17.07 5.91
C THR A 21 -29.15 -17.79 5.67
N ILE A 22 -28.52 -18.33 6.72
CA ILE A 22 -27.28 -19.11 6.61
C ILE A 22 -27.49 -20.38 5.77
N ASN A 23 -28.55 -21.11 6.01
CA ASN A 23 -28.86 -22.35 5.26
C ASN A 23 -29.17 -22.06 3.77
N ASN A 24 -29.86 -20.96 3.46
CA ASN A 24 -30.08 -20.54 2.08
C ASN A 24 -28.78 -20.15 1.38
N THR A 25 -27.85 -19.51 2.05
CA THR A 25 -26.53 -19.16 1.51
C THR A 25 -25.68 -20.42 1.25
N ILE A 26 -25.69 -21.37 2.18
CA ILE A 26 -24.98 -22.66 2.02
C ILE A 26 -25.55 -23.47 0.85
N ASN A 27 -26.85 -23.54 0.72
CA ASN A 27 -27.50 -24.24 -0.39
C ASN A 27 -27.24 -23.59 -1.75
N THR A 28 -27.15 -22.27 -1.79
CA THR A 28 -26.75 -21.53 -3.00
C THR A 28 -25.31 -21.84 -3.40
N ILE A 29 -24.38 -21.92 -2.43
CA ILE A 29 -22.98 -22.31 -2.66
C ILE A 29 -22.87 -23.75 -3.18
N HIS A 30 -23.64 -24.67 -2.64
CA HIS A 30 -23.69 -26.07 -3.11
C HIS A 30 -24.27 -26.21 -4.50
N ARG A 31 -25.27 -25.41 -4.87
CA ARG A 31 -25.86 -25.39 -6.21
C ARG A 31 -24.90 -24.84 -7.25
N LEU A 32 -24.13 -23.81 -6.91
CA LEU A 32 -23.07 -23.22 -7.76
C LEU A 32 -21.91 -24.21 -7.98
N LYS A 33 -21.54 -24.99 -6.96
CA LYS A 33 -20.50 -26.04 -7.11
C LYS A 33 -20.91 -27.17 -8.04
N ARG A 34 -22.21 -27.57 -8.06
CA ARG A 34 -22.73 -28.62 -8.97
C ARG A 34 -22.86 -28.15 -10.44
N ALA A 35 -23.09 -26.87 -10.67
CA ALA A 35 -23.16 -26.30 -12.01
C ALA A 35 -21.79 -26.16 -12.71
N SER A 36 -20.68 -26.24 -11.94
CA SER A 36 -19.31 -26.08 -12.44
C SER A 36 -18.71 -27.34 -13.10
N THR A 37 -19.41 -28.48 -13.12
CA THR A 37 -18.89 -29.75 -13.66
C THR A 37 -19.41 -30.15 -15.04
N ALA A 38 -20.25 -29.33 -15.66
CA ALA A 38 -20.79 -29.62 -17.01
C ALA A 38 -20.40 -28.48 -17.98
N GLY A 39 -19.39 -28.73 -18.83
CA GLY A 39 -19.12 -27.97 -20.05
C GLY A 39 -18.16 -26.79 -19.93
N ALA A 40 -16.86 -27.06 -19.91
CA ALA A 40 -15.81 -26.05 -19.82
C ALA A 40 -15.49 -25.39 -21.17
N LYS A 41 -16.08 -24.24 -21.45
CA LYS A 41 -15.36 -23.17 -22.18
C LYS A 41 -14.55 -22.39 -21.14
N LYS A 42 -13.23 -22.16 -21.40
CA LYS A 42 -12.33 -21.39 -20.53
C LYS A 42 -12.82 -19.95 -20.31
N THR A 43 -13.77 -19.76 -19.42
CA THR A 43 -14.07 -18.45 -18.84
C THR A 43 -13.08 -18.26 -17.69
N LYS A 44 -12.27 -17.17 -17.74
CA LYS A 44 -11.40 -16.72 -16.64
C LYS A 44 -12.18 -16.81 -15.33
N LYS A 45 -11.70 -17.59 -14.37
CA LYS A 45 -12.25 -17.65 -13.01
C LYS A 45 -12.19 -16.22 -12.43
N LYS A 46 -13.28 -15.47 -12.51
CA LYS A 46 -13.49 -14.30 -11.65
C LYS A 46 -13.49 -14.83 -10.23
N ASN A 47 -12.64 -14.30 -9.37
CA ASN A 47 -12.56 -14.70 -7.97
C ASN A 47 -13.96 -14.63 -7.34
N ILE A 48 -14.50 -15.76 -6.95
CA ILE A 48 -15.83 -15.89 -6.33
C ILE A 48 -15.95 -15.00 -5.08
N ILE A 49 -14.84 -14.76 -4.38
CA ILE A 49 -14.74 -13.85 -3.22
C ILE A 49 -15.11 -12.40 -3.58
N SER A 50 -14.71 -11.91 -4.77
CA SER A 50 -15.05 -10.56 -5.25
C SER A 50 -16.55 -10.35 -5.50
N ILE A 51 -17.28 -11.42 -5.80
CA ILE A 51 -18.74 -11.37 -6.06
C ILE A 51 -19.53 -11.30 -4.75
N ILE A 52 -18.99 -11.84 -3.65
CA ILE A 52 -19.71 -11.92 -2.36
C ILE A 52 -19.50 -10.64 -1.53
N MET A 53 -18.38 -9.94 -1.68
CA MET A 53 -18.03 -8.79 -0.81
C MET A 53 -18.28 -7.41 -1.42
N GLY A 54 -18.67 -7.32 -2.69
CA GLY A 54 -19.07 -6.05 -3.34
C GLY A 54 -18.01 -4.95 -3.37
N GLY A 55 -16.75 -5.27 -3.03
CA GLY A 55 -15.62 -4.33 -2.97
C GLY A 55 -14.45 -4.74 -3.85
N PRO A 56 -13.43 -3.88 -4.02
CA PRO A 56 -12.20 -4.24 -4.69
C PRO A 56 -11.52 -5.42 -3.98
N PRO A 57 -10.70 -6.23 -4.69
CA PRO A 57 -9.99 -7.35 -4.09
C PRO A 57 -9.14 -6.89 -2.91
N LEU A 58 -8.96 -7.76 -1.92
CA LEU A 58 -8.04 -7.53 -0.81
C LEU A 58 -6.62 -7.97 -1.22
N PRO A 59 -5.58 -7.31 -0.69
CA PRO A 59 -4.19 -7.72 -0.93
C PRO A 59 -3.94 -9.11 -0.32
N SER A 60 -3.15 -9.94 -1.02
CA SER A 60 -2.78 -11.28 -0.55
C SER A 60 -1.58 -11.29 0.39
N LYS A 61 -0.85 -10.20 0.49
CA LYS A 61 0.33 -10.00 1.35
C LYS A 61 0.30 -8.58 1.94
N SER A 62 1.18 -8.28 2.89
CA SER A 62 1.38 -6.89 3.34
C SER A 62 1.68 -5.99 2.15
N ILE A 63 1.15 -4.77 2.18
CA ILE A 63 1.39 -3.74 1.17
C ILE A 63 2.54 -2.80 1.57
N ALA A 64 3.02 -2.90 2.81
CA ALA A 64 4.14 -2.08 3.27
C ALA A 64 5.44 -2.51 2.60
N HIS A 65 6.24 -1.56 2.19
CA HIS A 65 7.66 -1.76 1.91
C HIS A 65 8.41 -1.67 3.25
N ALA A 66 8.91 -2.79 3.73
CA ALA A 66 9.46 -2.90 5.08
C ALA A 66 10.95 -3.17 5.07
N GLN A 67 11.65 -2.52 5.99
CA GLN A 67 13.05 -2.77 6.30
C GLN A 67 13.25 -2.82 7.83
N GLY A 68 14.19 -3.64 8.28
CA GLY A 68 14.52 -3.81 9.69
C GLY A 68 14.53 -5.25 10.15
N TYR A 69 14.76 -5.44 11.44
CA TYR A 69 14.91 -6.77 12.04
C TYR A 69 13.55 -7.42 12.26
N LEU A 70 13.44 -8.69 11.87
CA LEU A 70 12.28 -9.55 12.14
C LEU A 70 12.66 -10.52 13.25
N SER A 71 12.35 -10.15 14.49
CA SER A 71 12.48 -11.02 15.66
C SER A 71 11.28 -11.96 15.78
N LEU A 72 11.41 -13.02 16.60
CA LEU A 72 10.29 -13.85 17.05
C LEU A 72 9.30 -13.11 17.97
N SER A 73 9.71 -11.96 18.54
CA SER A 73 8.84 -11.03 19.26
C SER A 73 8.24 -10.01 18.28
N GLU A 74 7.05 -9.49 18.59
CA GLU A 74 6.42 -8.41 17.82
C GLU A 74 7.34 -7.17 17.83
N PRO A 75 7.87 -6.77 16.67
CA PRO A 75 8.76 -5.61 16.60
C PRO A 75 7.97 -4.33 16.84
N THR A 76 8.63 -3.32 17.42
CA THR A 76 8.13 -1.94 17.32
C THR A 76 8.07 -1.56 15.84
N THR A 77 6.97 -0.99 15.38
CA THR A 77 6.80 -0.63 13.97
C THR A 77 6.64 0.87 13.83
N LEU A 78 7.55 1.52 13.11
CA LEU A 78 7.42 2.91 12.67
C LEU A 78 7.03 2.92 11.20
N SER A 79 5.78 3.30 10.92
CA SER A 79 5.27 3.47 9.56
C SER A 79 5.32 4.94 9.16
N PHE A 80 5.75 5.25 7.94
CA PHE A 80 5.72 6.59 7.40
C PHE A 80 5.02 6.64 6.04
N TRP A 81 4.00 7.47 6.00
CA TRP A 81 3.16 7.74 4.84
C TRP A 81 3.70 8.97 4.13
N ILE A 82 4.35 8.77 3.01
CA ILE A 82 5.11 9.81 2.32
C ILE A 82 4.81 9.87 0.83
N ASP A 83 5.00 11.08 0.27
CA ASP A 83 4.83 11.41 -1.14
C ASP A 83 6.16 11.82 -1.73
N TYR A 84 6.58 11.21 -2.83
CA TYR A 84 7.85 11.52 -3.50
C TYR A 84 7.97 12.98 -3.95
N ALA A 85 6.87 13.63 -4.33
CA ALA A 85 6.89 15.03 -4.75
C ALA A 85 6.91 16.03 -3.57
N CYS A 86 6.57 15.57 -2.34
CA CYS A 86 6.49 16.43 -1.16
C CYS A 86 7.88 16.76 -0.57
N PRO A 87 8.26 18.04 -0.41
CA PRO A 87 9.57 18.42 0.15
C PRO A 87 9.74 18.00 1.61
N PHE A 88 8.66 17.96 2.39
CA PHE A 88 8.68 17.51 3.78
C PHE A 88 8.87 16.00 3.86
N SER A 89 8.28 15.23 2.94
CA SER A 89 8.51 13.79 2.82
C SER A 89 9.95 13.48 2.43
N ALA A 90 10.53 14.24 1.52
CA ALA A 90 11.94 14.09 1.13
C ALA A 90 12.88 14.31 2.33
N ARG A 91 12.62 15.35 3.14
CA ARG A 91 13.39 15.63 4.35
C ARG A 91 13.27 14.49 5.37
N LEU A 92 12.04 14.00 5.61
CA LEU A 92 11.81 12.87 6.50
C LEU A 92 12.53 11.62 5.98
N PHE A 93 12.34 11.26 4.72
CA PHE A 93 12.94 10.06 4.13
C PHE A 93 14.46 10.08 4.24
N LYS A 94 15.09 11.21 3.89
CA LYS A 94 16.53 11.38 4.03
C LYS A 94 17.00 11.11 5.47
N ARG A 95 16.35 11.72 6.46
CA ARG A 95 16.66 11.51 7.88
C ARG A 95 16.50 10.05 8.30
N MET A 96 15.38 9.42 7.89
CA MET A 96 15.14 8.01 8.18
C MET A 96 16.23 7.13 7.56
N HIS A 97 16.44 7.25 6.26
CA HIS A 97 17.31 6.37 5.49
C HIS A 97 18.79 6.51 5.84
N GLU A 98 19.26 7.73 6.06
CA GLU A 98 20.69 7.99 6.28
C GLU A 98 21.12 7.93 7.75
N GLU A 99 20.21 8.16 8.71
CA GLU A 99 20.59 8.30 10.10
C GLU A 99 19.79 7.41 11.05
N VAL A 100 18.44 7.44 11.00
CA VAL A 100 17.61 6.74 11.99
C VAL A 100 17.64 5.24 11.77
N MET A 101 17.35 4.77 10.55
CA MET A 101 17.34 3.33 10.25
C MET A 101 18.71 2.67 10.47
N PRO A 102 19.85 3.28 10.07
CA PRO A 102 21.17 2.76 10.41
C PRO A 102 21.46 2.72 11.92
N HIS A 103 20.98 3.72 12.69
CA HIS A 103 21.15 3.75 14.14
C HIS A 103 20.45 2.57 14.83
N TYR A 104 19.28 2.18 14.36
CA TYR A 104 18.51 1.07 14.90
C TYR A 104 18.75 -0.26 14.16
N ALA A 105 19.81 -0.37 13.35
CA ALA A 105 20.13 -1.61 12.67
C ALA A 105 20.45 -2.72 13.66
N GLY A 106 19.68 -3.83 13.60
CA GLY A 106 19.80 -4.95 14.53
C GLY A 106 18.92 -4.86 15.78
N GLU A 107 18.26 -3.74 16.01
CA GLU A 107 17.29 -3.57 17.10
C GLU A 107 15.91 -4.16 16.69
N ASN A 108 15.05 -4.37 17.68
CA ASN A 108 13.71 -4.93 17.46
C ASN A 108 12.71 -3.85 16.99
N ILE A 109 13.04 -3.21 15.89
CA ILE A 109 12.19 -2.23 15.23
C ILE A 109 12.10 -2.50 13.73
N ARG A 110 10.93 -2.25 13.17
CA ARG A 110 10.64 -2.34 11.73
C ARG A 110 10.20 -0.98 11.21
N PHE A 111 10.80 -0.55 10.12
CA PHE A 111 10.42 0.65 9.39
C PHE A 111 9.57 0.30 8.19
N GLU A 112 8.44 0.98 8.01
CA GLU A 112 7.49 0.70 6.94
C GLU A 112 7.21 1.97 6.11
N PHE A 113 7.44 1.87 4.82
CA PHE A 113 7.09 2.91 3.85
C PHE A 113 5.69 2.63 3.28
N TYR A 114 4.83 3.64 3.32
CA TYR A 114 3.52 3.63 2.67
C TYR A 114 3.39 4.77 1.67
N HIS A 115 2.82 4.48 0.51
CA HIS A 115 2.59 5.46 -0.53
C HIS A 115 1.40 6.36 -0.21
N GLN A 116 1.66 7.66 -0.01
CA GLN A 116 0.65 8.69 0.26
C GLN A 116 0.64 9.72 -0.87
N VAL A 117 0.05 9.37 -2.01
CA VAL A 117 -0.08 10.24 -3.17
C VAL A 117 -0.91 11.47 -2.84
N GLN A 118 -0.35 12.66 -3.04
CA GLN A 118 -1.07 13.92 -2.88
C GLN A 118 -1.57 14.42 -4.26
N PRO A 119 -2.88 14.63 -4.42
CA PRO A 119 -3.45 14.94 -5.74
C PRO A 119 -3.04 16.31 -6.30
N TRP A 120 -2.50 17.20 -5.47
CA TRP A 120 -1.97 18.49 -5.89
C TRP A 120 -0.52 18.46 -6.37
N HIS A 121 0.16 17.35 -6.30
CA HIS A 121 1.47 17.11 -6.91
C HIS A 121 1.27 16.31 -8.21
N VAL A 122 1.31 16.96 -9.36
CA VAL A 122 0.92 16.37 -10.65
C VAL A 122 1.72 15.10 -11.00
N ALA A 123 3.02 15.10 -10.76
CA ALA A 123 3.89 13.96 -11.04
C ALA A 123 3.81 12.83 -9.99
N SER A 124 3.24 13.09 -8.79
CA SER A 124 3.26 12.17 -7.66
C SER A 124 2.75 10.77 -8.02
N GLY A 125 1.61 10.66 -8.69
CA GLY A 125 1.06 9.36 -9.08
C GLY A 125 2.01 8.54 -9.97
N ILE A 126 2.74 9.20 -10.87
CA ILE A 126 3.70 8.56 -11.77
C ILE A 126 4.92 8.06 -10.98
N MET A 127 5.46 8.90 -10.08
CA MET A 127 6.59 8.58 -9.22
C MET A 127 6.28 7.35 -8.36
N HIS A 128 5.11 7.31 -7.74
CA HIS A 128 4.66 6.20 -6.90
C HIS A 128 4.42 4.91 -7.69
N GLU A 129 3.79 4.97 -8.86
CA GLU A 129 3.61 3.77 -9.70
C GLU A 129 4.93 3.24 -10.22
N THR A 130 5.88 4.12 -10.56
CA THR A 130 7.21 3.69 -11.01
C THR A 130 7.96 2.98 -9.88
N SER A 131 7.93 3.51 -8.65
CA SER A 131 8.58 2.87 -7.50
C SER A 131 7.92 1.52 -7.12
N LEU A 132 6.60 1.40 -7.22
CA LEU A 132 5.89 0.13 -7.05
C LEU A 132 6.30 -0.90 -8.11
N ALA A 133 6.53 -0.47 -9.35
CA ALA A 133 7.03 -1.34 -10.41
C ALA A 133 8.45 -1.84 -10.11
N VAL A 134 9.31 -0.99 -9.55
CA VAL A 134 10.65 -1.38 -9.08
C VAL A 134 10.56 -2.42 -7.97
N ALA A 135 9.75 -2.19 -6.96
CA ALA A 135 9.53 -3.15 -5.86
C ALA A 135 9.05 -4.51 -6.37
N GLU A 136 8.09 -4.52 -7.29
CA GLU A 136 7.51 -5.76 -7.82
C GLU A 136 8.50 -6.57 -8.69
N VAL A 137 9.37 -5.89 -9.43
CA VAL A 137 10.30 -6.55 -10.36
C VAL A 137 11.67 -6.80 -9.76
N CYS A 138 12.19 -5.85 -9.00
CA CYS A 138 13.56 -5.85 -8.51
C CYS A 138 13.68 -6.19 -7.03
N GLY A 139 12.58 -6.12 -6.28
CA GLY A 139 12.54 -6.41 -4.83
C GLY A 139 12.77 -5.20 -3.94
N GLU A 140 12.70 -5.43 -2.62
CA GLU A 140 12.69 -4.37 -1.61
C GLU A 140 13.99 -3.56 -1.56
N ASP A 141 15.15 -4.20 -1.65
CA ASP A 141 16.43 -3.47 -1.61
C ASP A 141 16.54 -2.47 -2.77
N ALA A 142 16.12 -2.88 -3.96
CA ALA A 142 16.09 -2.01 -5.13
C ALA A 142 15.04 -0.89 -4.97
N PHE A 143 13.92 -1.16 -4.33
CA PHE A 143 12.91 -0.15 -4.00
C PHE A 143 13.47 0.94 -3.09
N TRP A 144 14.18 0.57 -2.01
CA TRP A 144 14.75 1.55 -1.09
C TRP A 144 15.84 2.39 -1.75
N GLN A 145 16.72 1.77 -2.54
CA GLN A 145 17.73 2.50 -3.30
C GLN A 145 17.10 3.44 -4.35
N PHE A 146 16.12 2.94 -5.11
CA PHE A 146 15.36 3.74 -6.07
C PHE A 146 14.65 4.91 -5.40
N SER A 147 14.03 4.68 -4.25
CA SER A 147 13.35 5.73 -3.49
C SER A 147 14.31 6.82 -3.03
N LYS A 148 15.54 6.46 -2.63
CA LYS A 148 16.58 7.43 -2.30
C LYS A 148 16.91 8.32 -3.50
N GLU A 149 17.21 7.72 -4.65
CA GLU A 149 17.54 8.46 -5.88
C GLU A 149 16.37 9.36 -6.31
N LEU A 150 15.13 8.85 -6.20
CA LEU A 150 13.94 9.60 -6.60
C LEU A 150 13.68 10.81 -5.69
N PHE A 151 13.88 10.68 -4.37
CA PHE A 151 13.78 11.81 -3.45
C PHE A 151 14.91 12.83 -3.66
N GLU A 152 16.12 12.41 -3.97
CA GLU A 152 17.25 13.30 -4.28
C GLU A 152 16.99 14.13 -5.54
N LYS A 153 16.35 13.52 -6.55
CA LYS A 153 16.01 14.18 -7.82
C LYS A 153 14.61 14.80 -7.84
N ARG A 154 13.91 14.81 -6.70
CA ARG A 154 12.53 15.28 -6.57
C ARG A 154 12.23 16.61 -7.27
N GLU A 155 13.17 17.56 -7.21
CA GLU A 155 12.95 18.90 -7.77
C GLU A 155 12.76 18.90 -9.28
N SER A 156 13.37 17.94 -9.99
CA SER A 156 13.17 17.75 -11.43
C SER A 156 11.73 17.29 -11.78
N TYR A 157 10.95 16.88 -10.80
CA TYR A 157 9.59 16.38 -10.97
C TYR A 157 8.51 17.29 -10.35
N THR A 158 8.85 18.54 -10.08
CA THR A 158 7.88 19.56 -9.66
C THR A 158 7.09 20.09 -10.85
N ASP A 159 5.94 20.69 -10.60
CA ASP A 159 4.99 21.16 -11.62
C ASP A 159 5.64 22.07 -12.69
N ILE A 160 6.58 22.92 -12.27
CA ILE A 160 7.28 23.86 -13.19
C ILE A 160 8.13 23.09 -14.22
N TYR A 161 8.75 21.99 -13.83
CA TYR A 161 9.63 21.23 -14.72
C TYR A 161 8.91 20.12 -15.49
N THR A 162 7.68 19.79 -15.11
CA THR A 162 6.93 18.69 -15.72
C THR A 162 5.68 19.12 -16.45
N PHE A 163 5.45 20.42 -16.55
CA PHE A 163 4.17 20.96 -16.99
C PHE A 163 3.82 20.59 -18.46
N ASP A 164 4.81 20.47 -19.34
CA ASP A 164 4.64 20.05 -20.74
C ASP A 164 4.94 18.54 -20.96
N ALA A 165 5.43 17.85 -19.94
CA ALA A 165 5.86 16.47 -20.10
C ALA A 165 4.66 15.51 -20.10
N THR A 166 4.67 14.57 -21.03
CA THR A 166 3.70 13.48 -21.02
C THR A 166 4.01 12.50 -19.90
N ARG A 167 2.99 11.77 -19.45
CA ARG A 167 3.17 10.65 -18.50
C ARG A 167 4.26 9.68 -18.95
N HIS A 168 4.34 9.40 -20.26
CA HIS A 168 5.32 8.46 -20.80
C HIS A 168 6.76 8.99 -20.65
N GLU A 169 7.00 10.23 -21.03
CA GLU A 169 8.29 10.90 -20.89
C GLU A 169 8.74 10.94 -19.45
N LEU A 170 7.84 11.31 -18.52
CA LEU A 170 8.16 11.30 -17.09
C LEU A 170 8.52 9.90 -16.56
N THR A 171 7.78 8.87 -16.98
CA THR A 171 8.09 7.48 -16.57
C THR A 171 9.49 7.08 -17.06
N GLU A 172 9.83 7.37 -18.33
CA GLU A 172 11.14 7.04 -18.91
C GLU A 172 12.26 7.81 -18.22
N ASP A 173 12.06 9.11 -17.97
CA ASP A 173 13.06 9.94 -17.31
C ASP A 173 13.30 9.44 -15.87
N ILE A 174 12.27 9.19 -15.09
CA ILE A 174 12.38 8.64 -13.73
C ILE A 174 13.16 7.30 -13.74
N LEU A 175 12.85 6.40 -14.68
CA LEU A 175 13.54 5.12 -14.78
C LEU A 175 15.02 5.31 -15.13
N ASN A 176 15.32 6.13 -16.12
CA ASN A 176 16.69 6.39 -16.56
C ASN A 176 17.54 7.08 -15.48
N GLN A 177 16.93 7.96 -14.70
CA GLN A 177 17.63 8.74 -13.68
C GLN A 177 17.78 8.00 -12.35
N CYS A 178 16.84 7.13 -11.98
CA CYS A 178 16.72 6.60 -10.62
C CYS A 178 16.90 5.09 -10.54
N LEU A 179 16.64 4.32 -11.61
CA LEU A 179 16.79 2.86 -11.60
C LEU A 179 18.22 2.46 -11.95
N LEU A 180 19.13 2.58 -10.99
CA LEU A 180 20.55 2.34 -11.18
C LEU A 180 20.92 0.87 -10.92
N GLY A 181 21.95 0.38 -11.62
CA GLY A 181 22.58 -0.92 -11.34
C GLY A 181 21.73 -2.17 -11.68
N GLN A 182 20.63 -2.01 -12.41
CA GLN A 182 19.80 -3.14 -12.83
C GLN A 182 20.20 -3.65 -14.22
N SER A 183 19.99 -4.96 -14.47
CA SER A 183 20.16 -5.53 -15.81
C SER A 183 19.13 -4.97 -16.78
N GLU A 184 19.47 -4.96 -18.08
CA GLU A 184 18.53 -4.52 -19.13
C GLU A 184 17.20 -5.27 -19.09
N GLU A 185 17.23 -6.58 -18.86
CA GLU A 185 16.03 -7.40 -18.73
C GLU A 185 15.10 -6.89 -17.61
N LYS A 186 15.68 -6.59 -16.43
CA LYS A 186 14.91 -6.04 -15.30
C LYS A 186 14.40 -4.64 -15.61
N PHE A 187 15.24 -3.79 -16.24
CA PHE A 187 14.86 -2.44 -16.63
C PHE A 187 13.64 -2.46 -17.56
N GLU A 188 13.67 -3.27 -18.63
CA GLU A 188 12.55 -3.42 -19.55
C GLU A 188 11.29 -3.95 -18.85
N LYS A 189 11.46 -4.88 -17.92
CA LYS A 189 10.35 -5.41 -17.15
C LYS A 189 9.73 -4.34 -16.24
N VAL A 190 10.54 -3.53 -15.53
CA VAL A 190 10.04 -2.39 -14.73
C VAL A 190 9.31 -1.40 -15.63
N ARG A 191 9.89 -1.04 -16.77
CA ARG A 191 9.25 -0.18 -17.78
C ARG A 191 7.87 -0.69 -18.20
N LYS A 192 7.74 -1.97 -18.45
CA LYS A 192 6.45 -2.61 -18.79
C LYS A 192 5.43 -2.48 -17.63
N TYR A 193 5.88 -2.63 -16.39
CA TYR A 193 5.00 -2.53 -15.21
C TYR A 193 4.56 -1.10 -14.91
N ALA A 194 5.41 -0.12 -15.16
CA ALA A 194 5.15 1.31 -14.89
C ALA A 194 4.35 2.02 -15.99
N ARG A 195 4.31 1.47 -17.23
CA ARG A 195 3.54 2.05 -18.34
C ARG A 195 2.06 1.72 -18.26
N LEU A 196 1.22 2.59 -18.83
CA LEU A 196 -0.21 2.30 -18.98
C LEU A 196 -0.41 1.02 -19.81
N ASN A 197 -1.23 0.13 -19.31
CA ASN A 197 -1.57 -1.11 -19.98
C ASN A 197 -2.65 -0.85 -21.05
N LYS A 198 -2.25 -0.85 -22.33
CA LYS A 198 -3.16 -0.68 -23.46
C LYS A 198 -3.91 -1.97 -23.85
N GLU A 199 -3.48 -3.12 -23.32
CA GLU A 199 -4.03 -4.45 -23.66
C GLU A 199 -5.13 -4.91 -22.68
N THR A 200 -5.72 -3.99 -21.91
CA THR A 200 -6.78 -4.29 -20.95
C THR A 200 -8.15 -3.92 -21.51
N GLU A 201 -9.17 -4.71 -21.15
CA GLU A 201 -10.57 -4.38 -21.44
C GLU A 201 -11.08 -3.21 -20.56
N ASP A 202 -10.44 -2.98 -19.41
CA ASP A 202 -10.73 -1.85 -18.52
C ASP A 202 -10.08 -0.56 -19.06
N LYS A 203 -10.89 0.36 -19.54
CA LYS A 203 -10.44 1.66 -20.08
C LYS A 203 -9.68 2.51 -19.05
N ASN A 204 -9.86 2.26 -17.77
CA ASN A 204 -9.18 2.91 -16.64
C ASN A 204 -8.29 1.92 -15.85
N GLY A 205 -7.79 0.86 -16.50
CA GLY A 205 -6.99 -0.18 -15.87
C GLY A 205 -5.65 0.30 -15.28
N GLY A 206 -5.14 1.42 -15.79
CA GLY A 206 -3.87 2.00 -15.32
C GLY A 206 -2.66 1.19 -15.75
N THR A 207 -1.66 1.12 -14.87
CA THR A 207 -0.45 0.32 -15.01
C THR A 207 -0.64 -1.08 -14.40
N LEU A 208 0.36 -1.96 -14.53
CA LEU A 208 0.30 -3.28 -13.89
C LEU A 208 0.38 -3.21 -12.35
N VAL A 209 0.80 -2.08 -11.79
CA VAL A 209 0.90 -1.84 -10.33
C VAL A 209 -0.18 -0.90 -9.77
N THR A 210 -1.07 -0.37 -10.62
CA THR A 210 -2.14 0.53 -10.15
C THR A 210 -3.00 -0.10 -9.04
N GLN A 211 -3.22 -1.42 -9.07
CA GLN A 211 -3.98 -2.09 -8.01
C GLN A 211 -3.25 -2.05 -6.65
N GLN A 212 -1.93 -2.15 -6.64
CA GLN A 212 -1.12 -2.01 -5.41
C GLN A 212 -1.23 -0.58 -4.87
N MET A 213 -1.11 0.43 -5.73
CA MET A 213 -1.32 1.83 -5.33
C MET A 213 -2.71 2.06 -4.73
N LYS A 214 -3.76 1.49 -5.33
CA LYS A 214 -5.13 1.57 -4.78
C LYS A 214 -5.23 0.98 -3.37
N PHE A 215 -4.44 -0.03 -3.01
CA PHE A 215 -4.41 -0.57 -1.65
C PHE A 215 -3.83 0.41 -0.64
N HIS A 216 -2.70 1.07 -0.96
CA HIS A 216 -2.14 2.13 -0.12
C HIS A 216 -3.12 3.28 0.09
N ILE A 217 -3.72 3.79 -1.00
CA ILE A 217 -4.71 4.86 -0.94
C ILE A 217 -5.93 4.45 -0.09
N LYS A 218 -6.42 3.22 -0.26
CA LYS A 218 -7.55 2.71 0.52
C LYS A 218 -7.20 2.64 2.00
N LEU A 219 -6.05 2.08 2.35
CA LEU A 219 -5.61 1.95 3.74
C LEU A 219 -5.41 3.33 4.37
N GLY A 220 -4.71 4.25 3.70
CA GLY A 220 -4.52 5.62 4.19
C GLY A 220 -5.84 6.34 4.48
N ARG A 221 -6.84 6.20 3.59
CA ARG A 221 -8.19 6.76 3.83
C ARG A 221 -8.89 6.12 5.01
N GLN A 222 -8.77 4.80 5.20
CA GLN A 222 -9.38 4.09 6.34
C GLN A 222 -8.73 4.47 7.67
N LEU A 223 -7.43 4.78 7.68
CA LEU A 223 -6.70 5.25 8.86
C LEU A 223 -6.78 6.76 9.07
N GLY A 224 -7.47 7.51 8.20
CA GLY A 224 -7.57 8.95 8.28
C GLY A 224 -6.27 9.70 7.97
N ILE A 225 -5.37 9.10 7.17
CA ILE A 225 -4.14 9.75 6.72
C ILE A 225 -4.47 10.78 5.62
N HIS A 226 -4.24 12.06 5.91
CA HIS A 226 -4.61 13.17 5.02
C HIS A 226 -3.43 13.83 4.35
N VAL A 227 -2.29 13.90 5.05
CA VAL A 227 -1.10 14.66 4.63
C VAL A 227 0.12 13.77 4.54
N SER A 228 1.12 14.25 3.82
CA SER A 228 2.46 13.67 3.78
C SER A 228 3.50 14.70 4.26
N PRO A 229 4.47 14.29 5.08
CA PRO A 229 4.57 12.99 5.73
C PRO A 229 3.63 12.85 6.93
N THR A 230 3.13 11.63 7.17
CA THR A 230 2.47 11.25 8.43
C THR A 230 3.17 10.00 8.97
N CYS A 231 3.50 9.99 10.26
CA CYS A 231 4.09 8.82 10.92
C CYS A 231 3.08 8.11 11.82
N CYS A 232 3.21 6.79 11.91
CA CYS A 232 2.46 5.97 12.85
C CYS A 232 3.43 5.09 13.63
N LEU A 233 3.29 5.05 14.96
CA LEU A 233 4.01 4.12 15.81
C LEU A 233 3.05 3.00 16.25
N ASN A 234 3.40 1.76 15.94
CA ASN A 234 2.56 0.59 16.22
C ASN A 234 1.10 0.76 15.72
N GLY A 235 0.94 1.38 14.54
CA GLY A 235 -0.37 1.60 13.89
C GLY A 235 -1.12 2.85 14.35
N LEU A 236 -0.65 3.60 15.35
CA LEU A 236 -1.28 4.85 15.82
C LEU A 236 -0.54 6.06 15.24
N VAL A 237 -1.30 7.00 14.67
CA VAL A 237 -0.76 8.29 14.21
C VAL A 237 -0.08 8.99 15.36
N CYS A 238 1.16 9.43 15.14
CA CYS A 238 1.96 10.15 16.13
C CYS A 238 2.36 11.53 15.62
N ASP A 239 2.50 12.46 16.56
CA ASP A 239 2.86 13.84 16.29
C ASP A 239 4.39 13.93 16.13
N THR A 240 4.85 13.98 14.89
CA THR A 240 6.27 14.01 14.54
C THR A 240 6.56 15.15 13.56
N SER A 241 7.82 15.58 13.50
CA SER A 241 8.23 16.59 12.52
C SER A 241 9.24 16.03 11.53
N SER A 242 9.06 16.39 10.26
CA SER A 242 10.05 16.07 9.20
C SER A 242 11.41 16.76 9.42
N SER A 243 11.49 17.73 10.32
CA SER A 243 12.71 18.46 10.68
C SER A 243 13.44 17.87 11.89
N TRP A 244 12.88 16.87 12.56
CA TRP A 244 13.53 16.24 13.70
C TRP A 244 14.93 15.76 13.36
N THR A 245 15.86 16.02 14.27
CA THR A 245 17.23 15.52 14.28
C THR A 245 17.26 14.05 14.69
N LEU A 246 18.38 13.37 14.54
CA LEU A 246 18.55 12.00 15.03
C LEU A 246 18.28 11.91 16.55
N GLU A 247 18.74 12.88 17.33
CA GLU A 247 18.55 12.85 18.80
C GLU A 247 17.08 13.00 19.20
N GLU A 248 16.28 13.80 18.46
CA GLU A 248 14.84 13.90 18.68
C GLU A 248 14.14 12.58 18.32
N TRP A 249 14.55 11.92 17.24
CA TRP A 249 14.05 10.59 16.87
C TRP A 249 14.43 9.53 17.91
N LYS A 250 15.64 9.56 18.45
CA LYS A 250 16.06 8.67 19.55
C LYS A 250 15.22 8.90 20.79
N ALA A 251 15.06 10.13 21.21
CA ALA A 251 14.23 10.47 22.38
C ALA A 251 12.78 9.95 22.22
N PHE A 252 12.26 9.93 20.99
CA PHE A 252 10.93 9.40 20.67
C PHE A 252 10.90 7.88 20.61
N LEU A 253 11.87 7.22 19.97
CA LEU A 253 11.84 5.78 19.69
C LEU A 253 12.41 4.90 20.81
N ASP A 254 13.48 5.33 21.50
CA ASP A 254 14.17 4.53 22.53
C ASP A 254 13.23 3.95 23.61
N PRO A 255 12.20 4.68 24.10
CA PRO A 255 11.26 4.11 25.06
C PRO A 255 10.42 2.93 24.52
N HIS A 256 10.35 2.75 23.22
CA HIS A 256 9.49 1.77 22.56
C HIS A 256 10.28 0.60 21.95
N VAL A 257 11.57 0.77 21.70
CA VAL A 257 12.46 -0.29 21.14
C VAL A 257 13.03 -1.08 22.31
N LYS A 258 12.76 -2.40 22.32
CA LYS A 258 13.18 -3.30 23.42
C LYS A 258 13.89 -4.54 22.85
#